data_01a3386b43acab8296d501a68fd6c6ac
#
_entry.id   01a3386b43acab8296d501a68fd6c6ac
#
_cell.length_a   1.000
_cell.length_b   1.000
_cell.length_c   1.000
_cell.angle_alpha   90.00
_cell.angle_beta   90.00
_cell.angle_gamma   90.00
#
_symmetry.space_group_name_H-M   'P 1'
#
loop_
_entity.id
_entity.type
_entity.pdbx_description
1 polymer ?
#
loop_
_entity_poly.entity_id
_entity_poly.type
_entity_poly.pdbx_seq_one_letter_code
_entity_poly.pdbx_strand_id
1 'polypeptide(L)'
;MRSSYGSAPQLPNLPHGDERERRVARRLKIASFNVNGVKGRLPRLLEWLEEAAPDIACLQEIKTGDATFPALALEAAGYRSIWHGQPSHHGVAILGRGAAPREVRRGLPGDLTDLQARYLEADLHGLRIASVYLPNGNPQPGPKFDYKLAWYERLVRHAQTLVDSGLDVVLAGDFNVVPTDADIYNAWLWRSDAVMQPETRAAHERLLAQGWVDSTRKLLPSERIYTFWVNAEAFRRNAGFRMDFLLLSPSLAARLTRVGVDSGHRGRVKPSDHAPVWIELDEPGAEATKTRSLS
;
A
#
# COMPACT_ATOMS: atom_id res chain seq x y z
N MET A 1 -25.36 79.77 17.55
CA MET A 1 -25.87 78.53 16.95
C MET A 1 -24.75 77.49 17.02
N ARG A 2 -24.84 76.54 17.94
CA ARG A 2 -23.87 75.43 18.09
C ARG A 2 -24.51 74.21 17.50
N SER A 3 -23.90 73.62 16.41
CA SER A 3 -24.30 72.39 15.80
C SER A 3 -23.77 71.19 16.60
N SER A 4 -24.70 70.33 17.04
CA SER A 4 -24.43 69.08 17.72
C SER A 4 -24.18 67.97 16.67
N TYR A 5 -22.99 67.39 16.66
CA TYR A 5 -22.70 66.20 15.91
C TYR A 5 -23.14 64.96 16.70
N GLY A 6 -24.07 64.21 16.15
CA GLY A 6 -24.53 62.94 16.68
C GLY A 6 -23.46 61.84 16.47
N SER A 7 -23.22 61.08 17.54
CA SER A 7 -22.36 59.90 17.53
C SER A 7 -22.96 58.77 16.68
N ALA A 8 -22.14 58.17 15.82
CA ALA A 8 -22.51 56.99 15.05
C ALA A 8 -22.72 55.76 15.96
N PRO A 9 -23.64 54.87 15.67
CA PRO A 9 -23.86 53.66 16.45
C PRO A 9 -22.71 52.69 16.27
N GLN A 10 -22.14 52.18 17.38
CA GLN A 10 -21.20 51.07 17.38
C GLN A 10 -21.93 49.78 16.99
N LEU A 11 -21.38 49.11 15.96
CA LEU A 11 -21.82 47.74 15.57
C LEU A 11 -21.40 46.76 16.69
N PRO A 12 -22.24 45.76 17.01
CA PRO A 12 -21.93 44.75 18.00
C PRO A 12 -20.80 43.88 17.49
N ASN A 13 -19.79 43.59 18.33
CA ASN A 13 -18.75 42.61 18.10
C ASN A 13 -19.41 41.24 17.85
N LEU A 14 -19.28 40.72 16.62
CA LEU A 14 -19.58 39.31 16.32
C LEU A 14 -18.55 38.44 17.06
N PRO A 15 -18.98 37.36 17.70
CA PRO A 15 -18.05 36.45 18.36
C PRO A 15 -17.11 35.88 17.30
N HIS A 16 -15.82 35.98 17.57
CA HIS A 16 -14.80 35.28 16.81
C HIS A 16 -15.13 33.78 16.83
N GLY A 17 -15.56 33.26 15.70
CA GLY A 17 -15.79 31.82 15.56
C GLY A 17 -14.53 31.05 15.96
N ASP A 18 -14.74 30.04 16.78
CA ASP A 18 -13.71 29.21 17.37
C ASP A 18 -12.82 28.63 16.25
N GLU A 19 -11.57 29.10 16.17
CA GLU A 19 -10.54 28.60 15.24
C GLU A 19 -10.22 27.12 15.47
N ARG A 20 -10.78 26.50 16.51
CA ARG A 20 -10.67 25.08 16.81
C ARG A 20 -11.49 24.18 15.88
N GLU A 21 -12.54 24.70 15.22
CA GLU A 21 -13.44 23.87 14.40
C GLU A 21 -12.99 23.61 12.95
N ARG A 22 -11.85 24.15 12.49
CA ARG A 22 -11.36 23.96 11.11
C ARG A 22 -10.02 23.26 11.00
N ARG A 23 -9.63 22.46 11.95
CA ARG A 23 -8.54 21.51 11.72
C ARG A 23 -9.12 20.32 10.96
N VAL A 24 -9.20 20.42 9.64
CA VAL A 24 -9.41 19.23 8.78
C VAL A 24 -8.36 18.21 9.21
N ALA A 25 -8.81 17.12 9.82
CA ALA A 25 -7.91 16.06 10.27
C ALA A 25 -7.06 15.66 9.06
N ARG A 26 -5.74 15.86 9.17
CA ARG A 26 -4.82 15.46 8.12
C ARG A 26 -4.91 13.96 7.97
N ARG A 27 -5.06 13.47 6.75
CA ARG A 27 -5.11 12.07 6.42
C ARG A 27 -3.79 11.65 5.80
N LEU A 28 -3.32 10.49 6.21
CA LEU A 28 -2.15 9.84 5.64
C LEU A 28 -2.60 8.90 4.52
N LYS A 29 -2.18 9.18 3.29
CA LYS A 29 -2.47 8.33 2.13
C LYS A 29 -1.33 7.36 1.88
N ILE A 30 -1.61 6.06 1.94
CA ILE A 30 -0.66 4.98 1.70
C ILE A 30 -1.11 4.18 0.49
N ALA A 31 -0.18 3.86 -0.40
CA ALA A 31 -0.49 3.12 -1.61
C ALA A 31 0.48 1.96 -1.86
N SER A 32 0.02 0.96 -2.61
CA SER A 32 0.82 -0.13 -3.16
C SER A 32 0.65 -0.18 -4.67
N PHE A 33 1.74 -0.40 -5.41
CA PHE A 33 1.72 -0.46 -6.86
C PHE A 33 2.80 -1.42 -7.41
N ASN A 34 2.38 -2.57 -7.94
CA ASN A 34 3.25 -3.38 -8.77
C ASN A 34 3.45 -2.66 -10.12
N VAL A 35 4.65 -2.11 -10.34
CA VAL A 35 4.94 -1.26 -11.50
C VAL A 35 5.36 -2.06 -12.74
N ASN A 36 5.58 -3.36 -12.61
CA ASN A 36 6.01 -4.26 -13.69
C ASN A 36 7.18 -3.69 -14.52
N GLY A 37 8.23 -3.22 -13.84
CA GLY A 37 9.44 -2.64 -14.45
C GLY A 37 9.47 -1.12 -14.42
N VAL A 38 10.12 -0.57 -13.39
CA VAL A 38 10.14 0.87 -13.10
C VAL A 38 10.73 1.71 -14.24
N LYS A 39 11.80 1.23 -14.91
CA LYS A 39 12.45 2.02 -15.98
C LYS A 39 11.54 2.25 -17.18
N GLY A 40 10.87 1.20 -17.65
CA GLY A 40 9.99 1.28 -18.81
C GLY A 40 8.68 2.03 -18.53
N ARG A 41 8.31 2.16 -17.27
CA ARG A 41 7.07 2.79 -16.81
C ARG A 41 7.29 4.02 -15.95
N LEU A 42 8.52 4.53 -15.88
CA LEU A 42 8.84 5.70 -15.07
C LEU A 42 7.95 6.92 -15.38
N PRO A 43 7.66 7.27 -16.63
CA PRO A 43 6.75 8.38 -16.91
C PRO A 43 5.34 8.14 -16.33
N ARG A 44 4.84 6.90 -16.37
CA ARG A 44 3.52 6.54 -15.81
C ARG A 44 3.52 6.57 -14.29
N LEU A 45 4.62 6.13 -13.67
CA LEU A 45 4.80 6.20 -12.23
C LEU A 45 4.83 7.66 -11.75
N LEU A 46 5.62 8.52 -12.39
CA LEU A 46 5.73 9.93 -12.02
C LEU A 46 4.39 10.67 -12.17
N GLU A 47 3.69 10.44 -13.26
CA GLU A 47 2.34 10.98 -13.52
C GLU A 47 1.34 10.54 -12.42
N TRP A 48 1.35 9.27 -12.03
CA TRP A 48 0.50 8.80 -10.95
C TRP A 48 0.90 9.39 -9.58
N LEU A 49 2.18 9.49 -9.30
CA LEU A 49 2.67 10.10 -8.06
C LEU A 49 2.27 11.58 -7.94
N GLU A 50 2.25 12.30 -9.05
CA GLU A 50 1.77 13.69 -9.12
C GLU A 50 0.26 13.78 -8.88
N GLU A 51 -0.54 12.96 -9.58
CA GLU A 51 -2.00 12.99 -9.52
C GLU A 51 -2.56 12.47 -8.19
N ALA A 52 -2.07 11.31 -7.75
CA ALA A 52 -2.58 10.64 -6.54
C ALA A 52 -1.95 11.16 -5.26
N ALA A 53 -0.72 11.70 -5.37
CA ALA A 53 0.06 12.30 -4.31
C ALA A 53 0.06 11.50 -2.98
N PRO A 54 0.34 10.16 -2.98
CA PRO A 54 0.37 9.40 -1.75
C PRO A 54 1.52 9.89 -0.85
N ASP A 55 1.32 9.87 0.47
CA ASP A 55 2.38 10.18 1.43
C ASP A 55 3.41 9.04 1.50
N ILE A 56 2.93 7.79 1.29
CA ILE A 56 3.75 6.57 1.21
C ILE A 56 3.34 5.76 0.00
N ALA A 57 4.31 5.30 -0.81
CA ALA A 57 4.06 4.36 -1.89
C ALA A 57 5.01 3.16 -1.81
N CYS A 58 4.45 1.95 -1.76
CA CYS A 58 5.17 0.69 -1.83
C CYS A 58 5.15 0.17 -3.26
N LEU A 59 6.32 -0.06 -3.85
CA LEU A 59 6.43 -0.55 -5.23
C LEU A 59 6.91 -2.00 -5.27
N GLN A 60 6.36 -2.78 -6.19
CA GLN A 60 6.79 -4.14 -6.49
C GLN A 60 7.19 -4.26 -7.95
N GLU A 61 7.94 -5.30 -8.27
CA GLU A 61 8.47 -5.57 -9.61
C GLU A 61 9.22 -4.37 -10.21
N ILE A 62 10.10 -3.73 -9.42
CA ILE A 62 10.89 -2.62 -9.97
C ILE A 62 11.85 -3.08 -11.08
N LYS A 63 12.22 -4.37 -11.12
CA LYS A 63 13.00 -5.05 -12.18
C LYS A 63 14.28 -4.33 -12.57
N THR A 64 14.96 -3.76 -11.59
CA THR A 64 16.21 -3.04 -11.77
C THR A 64 17.16 -3.31 -10.61
N GLY A 65 18.45 -3.35 -10.86
CA GLY A 65 19.46 -3.45 -9.81
C GLY A 65 19.59 -2.14 -9.03
N ASP A 66 20.17 -2.19 -7.85
CA ASP A 66 20.31 -1.06 -6.94
C ASP A 66 20.96 0.15 -7.59
N ALA A 67 22.05 -0.05 -8.35
CA ALA A 67 22.78 1.03 -9.02
C ALA A 67 22.01 1.75 -10.13
N THR A 68 20.89 1.20 -10.59
CA THR A 68 20.14 1.72 -11.75
C THR A 68 18.69 2.03 -11.43
N PHE A 69 18.32 2.05 -10.17
CA PHE A 69 17.02 2.52 -9.71
C PHE A 69 16.90 4.05 -9.94
N PRO A 70 15.77 4.56 -10.43
CA PRO A 70 15.62 5.97 -10.83
C PRO A 70 15.38 6.91 -9.64
N ALA A 71 16.20 6.82 -8.58
CA ALA A 71 16.03 7.58 -7.34
C ALA A 71 16.00 9.09 -7.56
N LEU A 72 16.87 9.62 -8.43
CA LEU A 72 16.92 11.07 -8.70
C LEU A 72 15.65 11.60 -9.36
N ALA A 73 15.02 10.82 -10.25
CA ALA A 73 13.75 11.22 -10.86
C ALA A 73 12.60 11.23 -9.85
N LEU A 74 12.59 10.27 -8.92
CA LEU A 74 11.62 10.22 -7.82
C LEU A 74 11.85 11.37 -6.83
N GLU A 75 13.10 11.69 -6.53
CA GLU A 75 13.45 12.82 -5.68
C GLU A 75 13.01 14.15 -6.29
N ALA A 76 13.21 14.34 -7.60
CA ALA A 76 12.72 15.51 -8.32
C ALA A 76 11.18 15.62 -8.29
N ALA A 77 10.46 14.51 -8.18
CA ALA A 77 9.01 14.45 -7.97
C ALA A 77 8.58 14.58 -6.49
N GLY A 78 9.52 14.87 -5.57
CA GLY A 78 9.25 15.08 -4.15
C GLY A 78 9.24 13.82 -3.28
N TYR A 79 9.74 12.69 -3.78
CA TYR A 79 9.76 11.41 -3.06
C TYR A 79 11.17 10.95 -2.72
N ARG A 80 11.45 10.80 -1.43
CA ARG A 80 12.62 10.06 -0.95
C ARG A 80 12.34 8.57 -0.99
N SER A 81 13.34 7.74 -1.33
CA SER A 81 13.12 6.31 -1.53
C SER A 81 14.22 5.45 -0.92
N ILE A 82 13.82 4.26 -0.48
CA ILE A 82 14.70 3.11 -0.27
C ILE A 82 14.22 1.98 -1.16
N TRP A 83 15.12 1.11 -1.58
CA TRP A 83 14.77 0.01 -2.48
C TRP A 83 15.68 -1.20 -2.26
N HIS A 84 15.17 -2.36 -2.60
CA HIS A 84 15.91 -3.62 -2.71
C HIS A 84 15.76 -4.07 -4.15
N GLY A 85 16.78 -3.80 -4.95
CA GLY A 85 16.76 -4.03 -6.39
C GLY A 85 17.24 -5.40 -6.77
N GLN A 86 16.65 -5.92 -7.86
CA GLN A 86 17.14 -7.13 -8.52
C GLN A 86 16.90 -7.01 -10.03
N PRO A 87 17.92 -7.21 -10.88
CA PRO A 87 17.73 -7.12 -12.33
C PRO A 87 16.71 -8.14 -12.84
N SER A 88 15.93 -7.73 -13.82
CA SER A 88 15.03 -8.55 -14.65
C SER A 88 13.73 -9.04 -14.02
N HIS A 89 13.65 -9.40 -12.73
CA HIS A 89 12.47 -10.13 -12.25
C HIS A 89 11.80 -9.54 -11.00
N HIS A 90 12.52 -9.14 -10.00
CA HIS A 90 11.98 -8.81 -8.69
C HIS A 90 12.21 -7.34 -8.37
N GLY A 91 12.38 -7.07 -7.11
CA GLY A 91 12.69 -5.75 -6.59
C GLY A 91 11.48 -5.06 -6.00
N VAL A 92 11.68 -4.48 -4.83
CA VAL A 92 10.68 -3.71 -4.08
C VAL A 92 11.26 -2.37 -3.67
N ALA A 93 10.39 -1.37 -3.49
CA ALA A 93 10.79 -0.05 -3.00
C ALA A 93 9.74 0.53 -2.06
N ILE A 94 10.15 1.45 -1.21
CA ILE A 94 9.28 2.27 -0.37
C ILE A 94 9.64 3.72 -0.63
N LEU A 95 8.65 4.53 -0.99
CA LEU A 95 8.75 5.95 -1.28
C LEU A 95 8.02 6.74 -0.19
N GLY A 96 8.62 7.83 0.27
CA GLY A 96 8.00 8.77 1.19
C GLY A 96 7.96 10.17 0.60
N ARG A 97 6.78 10.80 0.56
CA ARG A 97 6.61 12.16 0.09
C ARG A 97 7.05 13.14 1.18
N GLY A 98 8.06 13.96 0.87
CA GLY A 98 8.60 14.95 1.79
C GLY A 98 9.38 14.39 3.00
N ALA A 99 9.39 13.05 3.21
CA ALA A 99 10.11 12.40 4.29
C ALA A 99 10.87 11.16 3.77
N ALA A 100 12.04 10.89 4.33
CA ALA A 100 12.83 9.72 3.94
C ALA A 100 12.41 8.48 4.74
N PRO A 101 12.10 7.35 4.08
CA PRO A 101 11.91 6.09 4.77
C PRO A 101 13.20 5.67 5.50
N ARG A 102 13.10 5.25 6.76
CA ARG A 102 14.21 4.68 7.50
C ARG A 102 14.18 3.16 7.37
N GLU A 103 15.13 2.60 6.62
CA GLU A 103 15.21 1.14 6.43
C GLU A 103 15.33 0.42 7.78
N VAL A 104 14.52 -0.62 7.94
CA VAL A 104 14.51 -1.49 9.12
C VAL A 104 14.96 -2.90 8.75
N ARG A 105 14.51 -3.38 7.61
CA ARG A 105 14.83 -4.74 7.15
C ARG A 105 14.80 -4.85 5.64
N ARG A 106 15.80 -5.55 5.12
CA ARG A 106 15.93 -5.90 3.70
C ARG A 106 15.91 -7.43 3.59
N GLY A 107 14.97 -7.95 2.80
CA GLY A 107 14.69 -9.39 2.69
C GLY A 107 13.82 -9.94 3.81
N LEU A 108 13.05 -10.98 3.46
CA LEU A 108 12.16 -11.67 4.43
C LEU A 108 13.00 -12.58 5.33
N PRO A 109 12.85 -12.52 6.67
CA PRO A 109 13.63 -13.37 7.56
C PRO A 109 13.23 -14.85 7.47
N GLY A 110 14.08 -15.73 8.04
CA GLY A 110 13.82 -17.16 8.15
C GLY A 110 14.49 -18.04 7.11
N ASP A 111 15.16 -17.44 6.11
CA ASP A 111 16.03 -18.15 5.17
C ASP A 111 17.12 -17.19 4.65
N LEU A 112 18.35 -17.37 5.11
CA LEU A 112 19.50 -16.55 4.71
C LEU A 112 19.99 -16.86 3.29
N THR A 113 19.56 -17.94 2.68
CA THR A 113 19.92 -18.34 1.32
C THR A 113 18.97 -17.76 0.27
N ASP A 114 17.83 -17.23 0.69
CA ASP A 114 16.89 -16.56 -0.20
C ASP A 114 17.35 -15.12 -0.50
N LEU A 115 17.95 -14.95 -1.66
CA LEU A 115 18.50 -13.66 -2.13
C LEU A 115 17.48 -12.87 -3.01
N GLN A 116 16.25 -13.34 -3.12
CA GLN A 116 15.27 -12.66 -3.97
C GLN A 116 14.77 -11.35 -3.31
N ALA A 117 14.84 -10.26 -4.07
CA ALA A 117 14.45 -8.93 -3.64
C ALA A 117 12.91 -8.77 -3.63
N ARG A 118 12.24 -9.34 -2.60
CA ARG A 118 10.78 -9.42 -2.52
C ARG A 118 10.18 -8.76 -1.27
N TYR A 119 11.04 -8.28 -0.36
CA TYR A 119 10.59 -7.76 0.92
C TYR A 119 11.48 -6.61 1.39
N LEU A 120 10.87 -5.54 1.87
CA LEU A 120 11.56 -4.37 2.42
C LEU A 120 10.70 -3.75 3.52
N GLU A 121 11.27 -3.47 4.70
CA GLU A 121 10.60 -2.77 5.80
C GLU A 121 11.25 -1.43 6.07
N ALA A 122 10.43 -0.43 6.39
CA ALA A 122 10.87 0.88 6.82
C ALA A 122 9.96 1.46 7.91
N ASP A 123 10.52 2.37 8.70
CA ASP A 123 9.73 3.30 9.52
C ASP A 123 9.53 4.61 8.76
N LEU A 124 8.28 5.06 8.68
CA LEU A 124 7.90 6.29 8.00
C LEU A 124 6.58 6.83 8.56
N HIS A 125 6.52 8.13 8.85
CA HIS A 125 5.35 8.80 9.44
C HIS A 125 4.79 8.13 10.71
N GLY A 126 5.67 7.57 11.56
CA GLY A 126 5.29 6.88 12.79
C GLY A 126 4.71 5.47 12.58
N LEU A 127 4.74 4.95 11.36
CA LEU A 127 4.29 3.60 11.00
C LEU A 127 5.46 2.71 10.62
N ARG A 128 5.34 1.42 10.86
CA ARG A 128 6.13 0.37 10.23
C ARG A 128 5.46 -0.03 8.90
N ILE A 129 6.17 0.12 7.79
CA ILE A 129 5.68 -0.19 6.44
C ILE A 129 6.51 -1.32 5.86
N ALA A 130 5.86 -2.34 5.32
CA ALA A 130 6.50 -3.39 4.54
C ALA A 130 6.00 -3.39 3.10
N SER A 131 6.92 -3.32 2.13
CA SER A 131 6.63 -3.60 0.72
C SER A 131 6.84 -5.08 0.46
N VAL A 132 5.77 -5.77 0.06
CA VAL A 132 5.69 -7.23 -0.10
C VAL A 132 5.48 -7.58 -1.57
N TYR A 133 6.33 -8.47 -2.12
CA TYR A 133 6.15 -9.08 -3.42
C TYR A 133 6.21 -10.60 -3.32
N LEU A 134 5.06 -11.23 -3.05
CA LEU A 134 4.95 -12.66 -2.85
C LEU A 134 5.22 -13.41 -4.16
N PRO A 135 5.94 -14.55 -4.16
CA PRO A 135 6.21 -15.33 -5.37
C PRO A 135 4.93 -15.73 -6.10
N ASN A 136 4.94 -15.63 -7.44
CA ASN A 136 3.80 -16.04 -8.27
C ASN A 136 3.47 -17.54 -8.10
N GLY A 137 4.49 -18.42 -8.20
CA GLY A 137 4.35 -19.85 -7.95
C GLY A 137 4.04 -20.71 -9.18
N ASN A 138 3.81 -20.11 -10.35
CA ASN A 138 3.57 -20.88 -11.58
C ASN A 138 4.88 -21.30 -12.29
N PRO A 139 4.93 -22.44 -13.00
CA PRO A 139 3.88 -23.46 -13.07
C PRO A 139 3.74 -24.25 -11.76
N GLN A 140 2.53 -24.72 -11.49
CA GLN A 140 2.23 -25.59 -10.35
C GLN A 140 1.59 -26.90 -10.86
N PRO A 141 1.80 -28.03 -10.16
CA PRO A 141 2.73 -28.23 -9.04
C PRO A 141 4.20 -28.14 -9.49
N GLY A 142 5.10 -27.87 -8.54
CA GLY A 142 6.53 -27.87 -8.80
C GLY A 142 7.34 -26.88 -7.96
N PRO A 143 8.67 -26.80 -8.19
CA PRO A 143 9.59 -26.08 -7.29
C PRO A 143 9.25 -24.59 -7.08
N LYS A 144 8.62 -23.94 -8.07
CA LYS A 144 8.19 -22.55 -7.93
C LYS A 144 7.01 -22.41 -6.99
N PHE A 145 6.11 -23.38 -6.98
CA PHE A 145 4.97 -23.42 -6.07
C PHE A 145 5.41 -23.76 -4.66
N ASP A 146 6.33 -24.75 -4.51
CA ASP A 146 6.92 -25.10 -3.22
C ASP A 146 7.64 -23.91 -2.60
N TYR A 147 8.43 -23.18 -3.39
CA TYR A 147 9.07 -21.93 -2.96
C TYR A 147 8.06 -20.87 -2.52
N LYS A 148 6.97 -20.68 -3.28
CA LYS A 148 5.89 -19.76 -2.93
C LYS A 148 5.30 -20.09 -1.56
N LEU A 149 4.95 -21.36 -1.33
CA LEU A 149 4.36 -21.79 -0.06
C LEU A 149 5.36 -21.62 1.11
N ALA A 150 6.61 -22.04 0.92
CA ALA A 150 7.65 -21.85 1.94
C ALA A 150 7.89 -20.35 2.25
N TRP A 151 7.86 -19.49 1.23
CA TRP A 151 7.98 -18.04 1.39
C TRP A 151 6.79 -17.47 2.17
N TYR A 152 5.57 -17.94 1.86
CA TYR A 152 4.35 -17.51 2.56
C TYR A 152 4.41 -17.91 4.03
N GLU A 153 4.85 -19.12 4.37
CA GLU A 153 5.01 -19.56 5.76
C GLU A 153 6.01 -18.68 6.53
N ARG A 154 7.10 -18.23 5.88
CA ARG A 154 8.01 -17.26 6.48
C ARG A 154 7.35 -15.91 6.71
N LEU A 155 6.54 -15.44 5.74
CA LEU A 155 5.77 -14.20 5.89
C LEU A 155 4.79 -14.30 7.06
N VAL A 156 4.04 -15.40 7.18
CA VAL A 156 3.10 -15.64 8.29
C VAL A 156 3.83 -15.58 9.64
N ARG A 157 4.98 -16.26 9.77
CA ARG A 157 5.77 -16.21 11.02
C ARG A 157 6.28 -14.82 11.33
N HIS A 158 6.81 -14.10 10.34
CA HIS A 158 7.32 -12.75 10.55
C HIS A 158 6.21 -11.76 10.86
N ALA A 159 5.08 -11.85 10.16
CA ALA A 159 3.90 -11.02 10.40
C ALA A 159 3.37 -11.18 11.84
N GLN A 160 3.46 -12.38 12.43
CA GLN A 160 3.12 -12.57 13.84
C GLN A 160 4.02 -11.73 14.76
N THR A 161 5.34 -11.69 14.49
CA THR A 161 6.24 -10.87 15.30
C THR A 161 5.95 -9.37 15.17
N LEU A 162 5.45 -8.93 14.03
CA LEU A 162 5.01 -7.55 13.82
C LEU A 162 3.73 -7.22 14.60
N VAL A 163 2.76 -8.13 14.64
CA VAL A 163 1.55 -7.98 15.48
C VAL A 163 1.94 -7.95 16.96
N ASP A 164 2.78 -8.88 17.41
CA ASP A 164 3.21 -9.00 18.81
C ASP A 164 4.02 -7.78 19.28
N SER A 165 4.64 -7.04 18.36
CA SER A 165 5.38 -5.82 18.68
C SER A 165 4.48 -4.67 19.15
N GLY A 166 3.17 -4.72 18.89
CA GLY A 166 2.23 -3.65 19.18
C GLY A 166 2.41 -2.38 18.36
N LEU A 167 3.26 -2.40 17.32
CA LEU A 167 3.45 -1.28 16.42
C LEU A 167 2.25 -1.11 15.47
N ASP A 168 2.06 0.11 14.99
CA ASP A 168 1.18 0.39 13.88
C ASP A 168 1.87 -0.03 12.58
N VAL A 169 1.40 -1.12 11.96
CA VAL A 169 2.05 -1.76 10.79
C VAL A 169 1.13 -1.82 9.60
N VAL A 170 1.70 -1.58 8.40
CA VAL A 170 1.06 -1.84 7.11
C VAL A 170 1.90 -2.85 6.32
N LEU A 171 1.31 -3.98 5.94
CA LEU A 171 1.86 -4.86 4.92
C LEU A 171 1.19 -4.50 3.58
N ALA A 172 1.93 -3.89 2.68
CA ALA A 172 1.44 -3.39 1.40
C ALA A 172 2.14 -4.11 0.25
N GLY A 173 1.38 -4.65 -0.71
CA GLY A 173 2.04 -5.29 -1.84
C GLY A 173 1.15 -6.16 -2.71
N ASP A 174 1.83 -6.81 -3.66
CA ASP A 174 1.30 -7.89 -4.47
C ASP A 174 1.52 -9.23 -3.75
N PHE A 175 0.44 -9.81 -3.25
CA PHE A 175 0.47 -11.07 -2.50
C PHE A 175 0.30 -12.30 -3.40
N ASN A 176 0.12 -12.10 -4.70
CA ASN A 176 -0.05 -13.20 -5.64
C ASN A 176 -1.02 -14.28 -5.14
N VAL A 177 -2.13 -13.86 -4.55
CA VAL A 177 -3.23 -14.72 -4.07
C VAL A 177 -4.57 -14.10 -4.44
N VAL A 178 -5.51 -14.94 -4.82
CA VAL A 178 -6.93 -14.59 -4.98
C VAL A 178 -7.67 -15.24 -3.81
N PRO A 179 -8.02 -14.50 -2.75
CA PRO A 179 -8.51 -15.08 -1.51
C PRO A 179 -9.81 -15.87 -1.67
N THR A 180 -10.74 -15.32 -2.46
CA THR A 180 -12.05 -15.92 -2.68
C THR A 180 -12.45 -15.84 -4.16
N ASP A 181 -13.49 -16.57 -4.54
CA ASP A 181 -14.03 -16.52 -5.90
C ASP A 181 -14.69 -15.17 -6.24
N ALA A 182 -14.99 -14.35 -5.25
CA ALA A 182 -15.46 -12.96 -5.44
C ALA A 182 -14.32 -12.01 -5.86
N ASP A 183 -13.06 -12.41 -5.63
CA ASP A 183 -11.86 -11.63 -5.93
C ASP A 183 -11.30 -11.86 -7.35
N ILE A 184 -12.05 -12.61 -8.17
CA ILE A 184 -11.70 -12.88 -9.57
C ILE A 184 -12.94 -12.86 -10.44
N TYR A 185 -12.76 -12.42 -11.69
CA TYR A 185 -13.86 -12.37 -12.65
C TYR A 185 -14.46 -13.77 -12.96
N ASN A 186 -13.60 -14.80 -13.12
CA ASN A 186 -14.02 -16.16 -13.42
C ASN A 186 -13.08 -17.19 -12.78
N ALA A 187 -13.44 -17.68 -11.60
CA ALA A 187 -12.64 -18.62 -10.82
C ALA A 187 -12.40 -19.96 -11.56
N TRP A 188 -13.37 -20.44 -12.33
CA TRP A 188 -13.27 -21.72 -13.02
C TRP A 188 -12.15 -21.74 -14.07
N LEU A 189 -11.98 -20.65 -14.84
CA LEU A 189 -10.93 -20.55 -15.86
C LEU A 189 -9.53 -20.57 -15.27
N TRP A 190 -9.36 -20.10 -14.04
CA TRP A 190 -8.07 -19.94 -13.37
C TRP A 190 -7.83 -20.94 -12.23
N ARG A 191 -8.71 -21.95 -12.08
CA ARG A 191 -8.65 -22.93 -10.99
C ARG A 191 -7.33 -23.70 -10.87
N SER A 192 -6.54 -23.78 -11.94
CA SER A 192 -5.21 -24.41 -11.97
C SER A 192 -4.05 -23.41 -11.82
N ASP A 193 -4.32 -22.11 -11.64
CA ASP A 193 -3.29 -21.13 -11.39
C ASP A 193 -2.82 -21.17 -9.92
N ALA A 194 -1.54 -20.89 -9.67
CA ALA A 194 -0.96 -20.89 -8.32
C ALA A 194 -1.63 -19.90 -7.38
N VAL A 195 -2.18 -18.78 -7.89
CA VAL A 195 -2.86 -17.76 -7.08
C VAL A 195 -4.21 -18.25 -6.54
N MET A 196 -4.77 -19.31 -7.13
CA MET A 196 -6.08 -19.91 -6.81
C MET A 196 -5.98 -21.16 -5.95
N GLN A 197 -4.77 -21.74 -5.79
CA GLN A 197 -4.63 -23.03 -5.13
C GLN A 197 -5.09 -22.97 -3.66
N PRO A 198 -5.73 -24.03 -3.16
CA PRO A 198 -6.19 -24.08 -1.76
C PRO A 198 -5.09 -23.80 -0.75
N GLU A 199 -3.88 -24.28 -1.00
CA GLU A 199 -2.72 -24.07 -0.13
C GLU A 199 -2.32 -22.60 -0.05
N THR A 200 -2.36 -21.89 -1.19
CA THR A 200 -2.09 -20.43 -1.25
C THR A 200 -3.15 -19.65 -0.48
N ARG A 201 -4.43 -20.00 -0.66
CA ARG A 201 -5.56 -19.39 0.06
C ARG A 201 -5.48 -19.66 1.56
N ALA A 202 -5.21 -20.90 1.94
CA ALA A 202 -5.06 -21.27 3.36
C ALA A 202 -3.90 -20.54 4.03
N ALA A 203 -2.79 -20.29 3.34
CA ALA A 203 -1.70 -19.48 3.87
C ALA A 203 -2.12 -18.02 4.09
N HIS A 204 -2.90 -17.45 3.17
CA HIS A 204 -3.46 -16.11 3.33
C HIS A 204 -4.45 -16.01 4.50
N GLU A 205 -5.32 -17.01 4.63
CA GLU A 205 -6.27 -17.10 5.76
C GLU A 205 -5.54 -17.17 7.12
N ARG A 206 -4.44 -17.96 7.21
CA ARG A 206 -3.61 -18.00 8.43
C ARG A 206 -2.96 -16.65 8.74
N LEU A 207 -2.52 -15.91 7.71
CA LEU A 207 -2.02 -14.55 7.90
C LEU A 207 -3.10 -13.64 8.49
N LEU A 208 -4.29 -13.62 7.90
CA LEU A 208 -5.41 -12.81 8.39
C LEU A 208 -5.88 -13.22 9.79
N ALA A 209 -5.83 -14.54 10.12
CA ALA A 209 -6.22 -15.07 11.44
C ALA A 209 -5.36 -14.55 12.60
N GLN A 210 -4.18 -13.95 12.31
CA GLN A 210 -3.34 -13.26 13.31
C GLN A 210 -3.91 -11.90 13.73
N GLY A 211 -5.02 -11.46 13.12
CA GLY A 211 -5.64 -10.16 13.36
C GLY A 211 -5.35 -9.10 12.30
N TRP A 212 -4.59 -9.43 11.23
CA TRP A 212 -4.41 -8.52 10.10
C TRP A 212 -5.74 -8.20 9.45
N VAL A 213 -5.98 -6.91 9.17
CA VAL A 213 -7.23 -6.43 8.58
C VAL A 213 -7.00 -6.09 7.11
N ASP A 214 -7.67 -6.81 6.21
CA ASP A 214 -7.78 -6.42 4.80
C ASP A 214 -8.56 -5.11 4.70
N SER A 215 -7.85 -4.03 4.40
CA SER A 215 -8.42 -2.68 4.35
C SER A 215 -9.57 -2.56 3.35
N THR A 216 -9.47 -3.24 2.20
CA THR A 216 -10.51 -3.23 1.18
C THR A 216 -11.77 -3.92 1.69
N ARG A 217 -11.65 -5.12 2.24
CA ARG A 217 -12.80 -5.90 2.73
C ARG A 217 -13.42 -5.31 3.98
N LYS A 218 -12.65 -4.56 4.78
CA LYS A 218 -13.19 -3.83 5.92
C LYS A 218 -14.21 -2.75 5.51
N LEU A 219 -13.92 -1.98 4.46
CA LEU A 219 -14.79 -0.88 4.02
C LEU A 219 -15.74 -1.28 2.88
N LEU A 220 -15.36 -2.23 2.06
CA LEU A 220 -16.07 -2.67 0.86
C LEU A 220 -16.23 -4.20 0.86
N PRO A 221 -17.02 -4.75 1.81
CA PRO A 221 -17.06 -6.20 2.06
C PRO A 221 -17.62 -7.02 0.89
N SER A 222 -18.52 -6.45 0.11
CA SER A 222 -19.24 -7.15 -0.96
C SER A 222 -18.88 -6.69 -2.37
N GLU A 223 -18.03 -5.67 -2.50
CA GLU A 223 -17.71 -5.07 -3.80
C GLU A 223 -16.76 -5.94 -4.62
N ARG A 224 -17.04 -6.07 -5.91
CA ARG A 224 -16.10 -6.69 -6.84
C ARG A 224 -15.07 -5.66 -7.29
N ILE A 225 -13.88 -5.76 -6.73
CA ILE A 225 -12.76 -4.87 -6.97
C ILE A 225 -11.60 -5.69 -7.52
N TYR A 226 -10.99 -5.22 -8.61
CA TYR A 226 -9.84 -5.85 -9.22
C TYR A 226 -8.65 -4.89 -9.24
N THR A 227 -7.45 -5.46 -9.13
CA THR A 227 -6.19 -4.71 -9.08
C THR A 227 -5.23 -5.12 -10.20
N PHE A 228 -5.49 -6.27 -10.85
CA PHE A 228 -4.68 -6.85 -11.91
C PHE A 228 -5.55 -7.32 -13.08
N TRP A 229 -5.04 -7.14 -14.31
CA TRP A 229 -5.66 -7.63 -15.56
C TRP A 229 -4.57 -8.14 -16.50
N VAL A 230 -4.62 -9.40 -16.86
CA VAL A 230 -3.60 -10.13 -17.63
C VAL A 230 -3.22 -9.44 -18.96
N ASN A 231 -4.13 -8.68 -19.56
CA ASN A 231 -3.88 -7.90 -20.78
C ASN A 231 -4.91 -6.77 -20.95
N ALA A 232 -4.76 -5.97 -22.02
CA ALA A 232 -5.64 -4.84 -22.33
C ALA A 232 -7.09 -5.27 -22.63
N GLU A 233 -7.31 -6.44 -23.23
CA GLU A 233 -8.65 -6.98 -23.50
C GLU A 233 -9.36 -7.34 -22.20
N ALA A 234 -8.67 -8.04 -21.30
CA ALA A 234 -9.19 -8.35 -19.98
C ALA A 234 -9.56 -7.08 -19.20
N PHE A 235 -8.73 -6.02 -19.30
CA PHE A 235 -9.03 -4.72 -18.70
C PHE A 235 -10.30 -4.09 -19.28
N ARG A 236 -10.44 -4.03 -20.60
CA ARG A 236 -11.65 -3.46 -21.24
C ARG A 236 -12.94 -4.18 -20.83
N ARG A 237 -12.87 -5.49 -20.57
CA ARG A 237 -13.99 -6.32 -20.11
C ARG A 237 -14.14 -6.35 -18.60
N ASN A 238 -13.27 -5.63 -17.87
CA ASN A 238 -13.14 -5.70 -16.42
C ASN A 238 -13.01 -7.15 -15.90
N ALA A 239 -12.29 -8.00 -16.62
CA ALA A 239 -12.04 -9.40 -16.27
C ALA A 239 -10.72 -9.50 -15.50
N GLY A 240 -10.72 -9.07 -14.26
CA GLY A 240 -9.54 -8.90 -13.41
C GLY A 240 -9.50 -9.80 -12.18
N PHE A 241 -8.44 -9.60 -11.41
CA PHE A 241 -8.15 -10.25 -10.13
C PHE A 241 -7.85 -9.19 -9.09
N ARG A 242 -8.18 -9.47 -7.82
CA ARG A 242 -7.69 -8.71 -6.68
C ARG A 242 -6.57 -9.50 -6.00
N MET A 243 -5.34 -9.04 -6.13
CA MET A 243 -4.15 -9.69 -5.56
C MET A 243 -3.17 -8.72 -4.92
N ASP A 244 -3.46 -7.42 -4.98
CA ASP A 244 -2.73 -6.37 -4.28
C ASP A 244 -3.50 -5.94 -3.03
N PHE A 245 -2.80 -5.85 -1.89
CA PHE A 245 -3.42 -5.60 -0.59
C PHE A 245 -2.65 -4.55 0.21
N LEU A 246 -3.39 -3.87 1.09
CA LEU A 246 -2.85 -3.17 2.25
C LEU A 246 -3.49 -3.81 3.49
N LEU A 247 -2.71 -4.65 4.18
CA LEU A 247 -3.14 -5.29 5.41
C LEU A 247 -2.67 -4.44 6.60
N LEU A 248 -3.58 -4.14 7.50
CA LEU A 248 -3.35 -3.27 8.64
C LEU A 248 -3.24 -4.08 9.92
N SER A 249 -2.31 -3.70 10.82
CA SER A 249 -2.32 -4.21 12.19
C SER A 249 -3.64 -3.86 12.89
N PRO A 250 -4.07 -4.65 13.89
CA PRO A 250 -5.36 -4.43 14.57
C PRO A 250 -5.52 -3.00 15.11
N SER A 251 -4.46 -2.45 15.71
CA SER A 251 -4.44 -1.08 16.25
C SER A 251 -4.67 -0.03 15.17
N LEU A 252 -4.03 -0.21 14.01
CA LEU A 252 -4.08 0.75 12.91
C LEU A 252 -5.41 0.71 12.16
N ALA A 253 -6.06 -0.45 12.12
CA ALA A 253 -7.30 -0.63 11.38
C ALA A 253 -8.46 0.27 11.84
N ALA A 254 -8.45 0.75 13.09
CA ALA A 254 -9.45 1.69 13.59
C ALA A 254 -9.35 3.09 12.93
N ARG A 255 -8.18 3.44 12.39
CA ARG A 255 -7.91 4.74 11.73
C ARG A 255 -8.25 4.75 10.24
N LEU A 256 -8.65 3.61 9.68
CA LEU A 256 -8.97 3.48 8.26
C LEU A 256 -10.27 4.22 7.92
N THR A 257 -10.18 5.17 6.97
CA THR A 257 -11.32 6.01 6.57
C THR A 257 -11.71 5.83 5.10
N ARG A 258 -10.77 5.52 4.22
CA ARG A 258 -11.03 5.33 2.79
C ARG A 258 -10.12 4.27 2.18
N VAL A 259 -10.61 3.64 1.12
CA VAL A 259 -9.85 2.72 0.26
C VAL A 259 -10.19 3.00 -1.20
N GLY A 260 -9.29 2.67 -2.11
CA GLY A 260 -9.55 2.78 -3.54
C GLY A 260 -8.54 2.08 -4.42
N VAL A 261 -8.86 2.02 -5.71
CA VAL A 261 -8.01 1.51 -6.78
C VAL A 261 -8.00 2.52 -7.92
N ASP A 262 -6.82 2.98 -8.31
CA ASP A 262 -6.65 3.94 -9.41
C ASP A 262 -6.61 3.19 -10.76
N SER A 263 -7.68 2.45 -11.07
CA SER A 263 -7.78 1.59 -12.25
C SER A 263 -7.63 2.33 -13.59
N GLY A 264 -7.91 3.64 -13.62
CA GLY A 264 -7.70 4.48 -14.81
C GLY A 264 -6.27 4.45 -15.33
N HIS A 265 -5.27 4.26 -14.46
CA HIS A 265 -3.86 4.14 -14.85
C HIS A 265 -3.57 2.89 -15.68
N ARG A 266 -4.33 1.79 -15.48
CA ARG A 266 -4.24 0.58 -16.30
C ARG A 266 -4.66 0.80 -17.76
N GLY A 267 -5.48 1.81 -18.04
CA GLY A 267 -5.95 2.17 -19.39
C GLY A 267 -4.98 3.07 -20.17
N ARG A 268 -3.88 3.54 -19.58
CA ARG A 268 -2.93 4.46 -20.22
C ARG A 268 -1.96 3.74 -21.17
N VAL A 269 -1.15 4.52 -21.90
CA VAL A 269 -0.12 4.00 -22.80
C VAL A 269 1.02 3.37 -22.02
N LYS A 270 1.42 2.12 -22.37
CA LYS A 270 2.45 1.32 -21.68
C LYS A 270 2.21 1.20 -20.16
N PRO A 271 1.02 0.80 -19.73
CA PRO A 271 0.70 0.71 -18.31
C PRO A 271 1.37 -0.50 -17.66
N SER A 272 1.34 -0.57 -16.33
CA SER A 272 1.46 -1.85 -15.63
C SER A 272 0.23 -2.71 -15.90
N ASP A 273 0.32 -4.01 -15.73
CA ASP A 273 -0.82 -4.95 -15.68
C ASP A 273 -1.58 -4.88 -14.35
N HIS A 274 -0.99 -4.23 -13.35
CA HIS A 274 -1.65 -3.85 -12.10
C HIS A 274 -2.12 -2.40 -12.12
N ALA A 275 -3.05 -2.06 -11.21
CA ALA A 275 -3.43 -0.70 -10.85
C ALA A 275 -3.01 -0.38 -9.42
N PRO A 276 -2.65 0.87 -9.11
CA PRO A 276 -2.35 1.27 -7.74
C PRO A 276 -3.57 1.07 -6.82
N VAL A 277 -3.33 0.49 -5.65
CA VAL A 277 -4.32 0.40 -4.56
C VAL A 277 -3.90 1.33 -3.43
N TRP A 278 -4.86 1.95 -2.75
CA TRP A 278 -4.53 2.92 -1.71
C TRP A 278 -5.56 2.95 -0.57
N ILE A 279 -5.10 3.45 0.57
CA ILE A 279 -5.90 3.73 1.76
C ILE A 279 -5.67 5.16 2.25
N GLU A 280 -6.62 5.69 3.00
CA GLU A 280 -6.45 6.88 3.83
C GLU A 280 -6.67 6.52 5.29
N LEU A 281 -5.76 6.98 6.15
CA LEU A 281 -5.81 6.82 7.60
C LEU A 281 -5.94 8.18 8.25
N ASP A 282 -6.78 8.33 9.26
CA ASP A 282 -6.75 9.52 10.10
C ASP A 282 -5.43 9.57 10.88
N GLU A 283 -4.78 10.75 10.91
CA GLU A 283 -3.62 10.95 11.77
C GLU A 283 -4.06 10.93 13.25
N PRO A 284 -3.22 10.42 14.17
CA PRO A 284 -3.50 10.49 15.59
C PRO A 284 -3.75 11.94 15.98
N GLY A 285 -4.89 12.26 16.61
CA GLY A 285 -5.15 13.58 17.13
C GLY A 285 -4.07 13.98 18.14
N ALA A 286 -3.72 15.27 18.22
CA ALA A 286 -2.68 15.80 19.11
C ALA A 286 -2.90 15.47 20.61
N GLU A 287 -4.06 14.98 21.01
CA GLU A 287 -4.38 14.56 22.38
C GLU A 287 -3.84 13.16 22.74
N ALA A 288 -3.65 12.26 21.77
CA ALA A 288 -3.13 10.91 22.02
C ALA A 288 -1.61 10.91 22.35
N THR A 289 -0.88 11.96 22.02
CA THR A 289 0.57 12.06 22.24
C THR A 289 0.92 12.40 23.70
N LYS A 290 -0.01 12.95 24.48
CA LYS A 290 0.25 13.32 25.90
C LYS A 290 0.19 12.14 26.88
N THR A 291 -0.42 11.03 26.50
CA THR A 291 -0.60 9.88 27.43
C THR A 291 0.54 8.88 27.36
N ARG A 292 1.42 8.93 26.35
CA ARG A 292 2.56 8.00 26.21
C ARG A 292 3.90 8.48 26.79
N SER A 293 3.97 9.71 27.33
CA SER A 293 5.22 10.25 27.91
C SER A 293 5.29 10.17 29.43
N LEU A 294 4.37 9.49 30.13
CA LEU A 294 4.31 9.37 31.59
C LEU A 294 4.04 7.93 32.06
N SER A 295 4.67 6.94 31.44
CA SER A 295 4.72 5.59 32.00
C SER A 295 6.08 4.96 31.79
#